data_a166faa912ebe72d1beaec639b42e279
#
_entry.id   a166faa912ebe72d1beaec639b42e279
#
_cell.length_a   1.000
_cell.length_b   1.000
_cell.length_c   1.000
_cell.angle_alpha   90.00
_cell.angle_beta   90.00
_cell.angle_gamma   90.00
#
_symmetry.space_group_name_H-M   'P 1'
#
loop_
_entity.id
_entity.type
_entity.pdbx_description
1 polymer ?
#
loop_
_entity_poly.entity_id
_entity_poly.type
_entity_poly.pdbx_seq_one_letter_code
_entity_poly.pdbx_strand_id
1 'polypeptide(L)'
;MPFGYYFSYFVVVSRCALAIIWLGVQTVTGGQCMEVLLTAIWPSYKNIPNHVPAGQGLTTGGFVAFFLYFLLQLPFLCIPYTKIQYFFGFKSIIAPIIFLAVFGSTLHKAGGTISKSTVITEGVTVHGSVLAWSFFSNLNSVLGNYATLGLNIADFSRYARKPSDQNIQAIVIPFIFTIVGLLGIFTAAAAQTAYGHVIWNPIEIIGYWMESGSHAGRAAAAFGAIGLLIVTLGINISANSISAANDLVAFCPKYINIRRGQLLAAVIGAWACVPWKILASAQKFLAFLGGYTIFLGPMTAILMTDYYISRRGNVSVPDMYNFHGMYRYSARYATNWRSVVAMLIGFMPPLPGFINSVSLNTISIAPGGKHL
;
A
#
# COMPACT_ATOMS: atom_id res chain seq x y z
N MET A 1 25.85 -3.24 -1.68
CA MET A 1 26.42 -4.19 -0.79
C MET A 1 26.03 -5.61 -1.02
N PRO A 2 24.97 -6.20 -0.38
CA PRO A 2 24.70 -7.62 -0.62
C PRO A 2 24.49 -7.94 -2.09
N PHE A 3 23.96 -7.01 -2.88
CA PHE A 3 23.70 -7.17 -4.31
C PHE A 3 24.88 -6.81 -5.23
N GLY A 4 25.88 -6.09 -4.72
CA GLY A 4 26.90 -5.44 -5.57
C GLY A 4 26.37 -4.15 -6.20
N TYR A 5 27.21 -3.50 -7.03
CA TYR A 5 26.86 -2.19 -7.60
C TYR A 5 25.74 -2.29 -8.66
N TYR A 6 25.93 -3.08 -9.70
CA TYR A 6 24.96 -3.14 -10.80
C TYR A 6 23.64 -3.83 -10.42
N PHE A 7 23.68 -4.93 -9.69
CA PHE A 7 22.47 -5.63 -9.30
C PHE A 7 21.65 -4.84 -8.25
N SER A 8 22.28 -3.93 -7.51
CA SER A 8 21.54 -3.02 -6.62
C SER A 8 20.58 -2.11 -7.38
N TYR A 9 20.88 -1.73 -8.62
CA TYR A 9 19.94 -0.94 -9.45
C TYR A 9 18.63 -1.67 -9.70
N PHE A 10 18.67 -2.99 -9.91
CA PHE A 10 17.44 -3.79 -10.04
C PHE A 10 16.56 -3.66 -8.79
N VAL A 11 17.16 -3.74 -7.60
CA VAL A 11 16.43 -3.59 -6.32
C VAL A 11 15.84 -2.18 -6.21
N VAL A 12 16.63 -1.15 -6.51
CA VAL A 12 16.18 0.25 -6.43
C VAL A 12 15.09 0.54 -7.47
N VAL A 13 15.21 0.02 -8.70
CA VAL A 13 14.14 0.15 -9.73
C VAL A 13 12.86 -0.52 -9.26
N SER A 14 12.94 -1.72 -8.71
CA SER A 14 11.77 -2.46 -8.22
C SER A 14 11.07 -1.71 -7.09
N ARG A 15 11.82 -1.15 -6.14
CA ARG A 15 11.30 -0.34 -5.04
C ARG A 15 10.64 0.94 -5.57
N CYS A 16 11.33 1.66 -6.45
CA CYS A 16 10.84 2.89 -7.06
C CYS A 16 9.54 2.65 -7.82
N ALA A 17 9.48 1.62 -8.66
CA ALA A 17 8.28 1.25 -9.41
C ALA A 17 7.09 0.98 -8.48
N LEU A 18 7.31 0.20 -7.41
CA LEU A 18 6.26 -0.09 -6.43
C LEU A 18 5.81 1.15 -5.68
N ALA A 19 6.74 2.01 -5.25
CA ALA A 19 6.39 3.26 -4.56
C ALA A 19 5.56 4.19 -5.48
N ILE A 20 5.88 4.25 -6.78
CA ILE A 20 5.13 5.00 -7.78
C ILE A 20 3.72 4.41 -7.98
N ILE A 21 3.60 3.07 -8.09
CA ILE A 21 2.30 2.40 -8.22
C ILE A 21 1.45 2.64 -6.98
N TRP A 22 2.02 2.49 -5.78
CA TRP A 22 1.32 2.77 -4.53
C TRP A 22 0.89 4.24 -4.40
N LEU A 23 1.71 5.18 -4.90
CA LEU A 23 1.33 6.59 -4.96
C LEU A 23 0.08 6.76 -5.83
N GLY A 24 0.00 6.08 -6.96
CA GLY A 24 -1.17 6.07 -7.82
C GLY A 24 -2.40 5.46 -7.14
N VAL A 25 -2.26 4.29 -6.50
CA VAL A 25 -3.34 3.61 -5.75
C VAL A 25 -3.90 4.53 -4.67
N GLN A 26 -3.05 5.16 -3.88
CA GLN A 26 -3.48 6.12 -2.86
C GLN A 26 -4.10 7.39 -3.46
N THR A 27 -3.71 7.79 -4.66
CA THR A 27 -4.35 8.92 -5.36
C THR A 27 -5.79 8.55 -5.76
N VAL A 28 -6.05 7.31 -6.18
CA VAL A 28 -7.43 6.84 -6.43
C VAL A 28 -8.26 6.81 -5.14
N THR A 29 -7.70 6.30 -4.05
CA THR A 29 -8.35 6.29 -2.74
C THR A 29 -8.71 7.71 -2.29
N GLY A 30 -7.80 8.68 -2.47
CA GLY A 30 -8.07 10.09 -2.22
C GLY A 30 -9.14 10.67 -3.15
N GLY A 31 -9.17 10.24 -4.41
CA GLY A 31 -10.23 10.57 -5.36
C GLY A 31 -11.60 10.08 -4.92
N GLN A 32 -11.69 8.85 -4.39
CA GLN A 32 -12.92 8.31 -3.81
C GLN A 32 -13.39 9.13 -2.60
N CYS A 33 -12.46 9.54 -1.71
CA CYS A 33 -12.80 10.46 -0.61
C CYS A 33 -13.33 11.80 -1.13
N MET A 34 -12.72 12.34 -2.18
CA MET A 34 -13.14 13.58 -2.83
C MET A 34 -14.53 13.44 -3.47
N GLU A 35 -14.83 12.31 -4.09
CA GLU A 35 -16.15 12.01 -4.67
C GLU A 35 -17.25 12.01 -3.61
N VAL A 36 -17.01 11.35 -2.48
CA VAL A 36 -17.95 11.35 -1.33
C VAL A 36 -18.11 12.75 -0.78
N LEU A 37 -17.04 13.52 -0.64
CA LEU A 37 -17.07 14.91 -0.16
C LEU A 37 -17.89 15.80 -1.11
N LEU A 38 -17.64 15.74 -2.41
CA LEU A 38 -18.36 16.52 -3.42
C LEU A 38 -19.86 16.16 -3.42
N THR A 39 -20.17 14.90 -3.31
CA THR A 39 -21.56 14.40 -3.22
C THR A 39 -22.26 14.88 -1.95
N ALA A 40 -21.54 14.94 -0.82
CA ALA A 40 -22.09 15.43 0.44
C ALA A 40 -22.41 16.94 0.39
N ILE A 41 -21.55 17.73 -0.25
CA ILE A 41 -21.75 19.20 -0.43
C ILE A 41 -22.80 19.46 -1.50
N TRP A 42 -22.66 18.83 -2.66
CA TRP A 42 -23.55 19.00 -3.83
C TRP A 42 -24.19 17.66 -4.21
N PRO A 43 -25.40 17.37 -3.75
CA PRO A 43 -26.09 16.10 -4.06
C PRO A 43 -26.29 15.83 -5.55
N SER A 44 -26.38 16.89 -6.36
CA SER A 44 -26.45 16.82 -7.83
C SER A 44 -25.21 16.22 -8.50
N TYR A 45 -24.09 16.12 -7.75
CA TYR A 45 -22.87 15.48 -8.27
C TYR A 45 -23.09 14.00 -8.64
N LYS A 46 -24.02 13.31 -7.97
CA LYS A 46 -24.44 11.94 -8.31
C LYS A 46 -25.08 11.82 -9.69
N ASN A 47 -25.62 12.91 -10.21
CA ASN A 47 -26.37 12.92 -11.47
C ASN A 47 -25.45 13.15 -12.69
N ILE A 48 -24.13 13.21 -12.51
CA ILE A 48 -23.19 13.33 -13.64
C ILE A 48 -23.32 12.09 -14.52
N PRO A 49 -23.63 12.26 -15.83
CA PRO A 49 -23.74 11.14 -16.75
C PRO A 49 -22.44 10.35 -16.84
N ASN A 50 -22.56 9.02 -16.73
CA ASN A 50 -21.38 8.19 -16.84
C ASN A 50 -21.09 7.85 -18.30
N HIS A 51 -19.96 8.36 -18.81
CA HIS A 51 -19.44 8.09 -20.14
C HIS A 51 -18.29 7.07 -20.15
N VAL A 52 -17.86 6.60 -18.95
CA VAL A 52 -16.78 5.63 -18.83
C VAL A 52 -17.34 4.21 -19.01
N PRO A 53 -16.74 3.37 -19.86
CA PRO A 53 -17.20 1.99 -20.07
C PRO A 53 -17.19 1.18 -18.77
N ALA A 54 -18.13 0.23 -18.66
CA ALA A 54 -18.20 -0.69 -17.54
C ALA A 54 -16.87 -1.45 -17.37
N GLY A 55 -16.47 -1.71 -16.13
CA GLY A 55 -15.25 -2.46 -15.80
C GLY A 55 -13.95 -1.64 -15.75
N GLN A 56 -14.01 -0.34 -15.98
CA GLN A 56 -12.82 0.52 -15.83
C GLN A 56 -12.49 0.85 -14.37
N GLY A 57 -13.40 0.62 -13.41
CA GLY A 57 -13.17 0.83 -11.98
C GLY A 57 -13.44 2.24 -11.48
N LEU A 58 -13.75 3.19 -12.37
CA LEU A 58 -14.18 4.54 -12.04
C LEU A 58 -15.32 4.98 -12.94
N THR A 59 -16.17 5.86 -12.45
CA THR A 59 -17.19 6.60 -13.22
C THR A 59 -16.63 7.93 -13.74
N THR A 60 -17.39 8.63 -14.59
CA THR A 60 -17.02 9.99 -15.03
C THR A 60 -16.89 10.94 -13.82
N GLY A 61 -17.83 10.90 -12.86
CA GLY A 61 -17.74 11.65 -11.61
C GLY A 61 -16.49 11.25 -10.81
N GLY A 62 -16.24 9.94 -10.67
CA GLY A 62 -15.04 9.43 -10.02
C GLY A 62 -13.73 9.94 -10.65
N PHE A 63 -13.65 10.05 -11.99
CA PHE A 63 -12.50 10.65 -12.67
C PHE A 63 -12.33 12.14 -12.38
N VAL A 64 -13.43 12.90 -12.33
CA VAL A 64 -13.38 14.33 -11.95
C VAL A 64 -12.87 14.47 -10.52
N ALA A 65 -13.41 13.69 -9.59
CA ALA A 65 -12.96 13.69 -8.19
C ALA A 65 -11.50 13.26 -8.04
N PHE A 66 -11.07 12.23 -8.78
CA PHE A 66 -9.68 11.79 -8.85
C PHE A 66 -8.75 12.92 -9.34
N PHE A 67 -9.12 13.61 -10.40
CA PHE A 67 -8.35 14.73 -10.93
C PHE A 67 -8.26 15.89 -9.94
N LEU A 68 -9.36 16.23 -9.28
CA LEU A 68 -9.37 17.28 -8.25
C LEU A 68 -8.48 16.91 -7.06
N TYR A 69 -8.52 15.64 -6.60
CA TYR A 69 -7.61 15.19 -5.57
C TYR A 69 -6.15 15.19 -6.04
N PHE A 70 -5.89 14.76 -7.29
CA PHE A 70 -4.55 14.83 -7.87
C PHE A 70 -4.02 16.28 -7.84
N LEU A 71 -4.81 17.26 -8.21
CA LEU A 71 -4.41 18.67 -8.12
C LEU A 71 -4.21 19.13 -6.67
N LEU A 72 -5.08 18.69 -5.75
CA LEU A 72 -4.98 19.01 -4.33
C LEU A 72 -3.67 18.51 -3.71
N GLN A 73 -3.20 17.33 -4.07
CA GLN A 73 -1.99 16.76 -3.49
C GLN A 73 -0.70 17.45 -3.98
N LEU A 74 -0.66 18.05 -5.19
CA LEU A 74 0.56 18.61 -5.76
C LEU A 74 1.25 19.67 -4.88
N PRO A 75 0.55 20.66 -4.29
CA PRO A 75 1.18 21.62 -3.38
C PRO A 75 1.82 20.96 -2.16
N PHE A 76 1.20 19.92 -1.60
CA PHE A 76 1.72 19.21 -0.43
C PHE A 76 2.98 18.42 -0.74
N LEU A 77 3.12 17.89 -1.96
CA LEU A 77 4.36 17.26 -2.43
C LEU A 77 5.54 18.23 -2.52
N CYS A 78 5.27 19.52 -2.64
CA CYS A 78 6.30 20.56 -2.69
C CYS A 78 6.78 21.00 -1.31
N ILE A 79 6.08 20.64 -0.22
CA ILE A 79 6.44 21.05 1.15
C ILE A 79 7.69 20.26 1.59
N PRO A 80 8.71 20.96 2.18
CA PRO A 80 9.88 20.28 2.71
C PRO A 80 9.51 19.25 3.79
N TYR A 81 10.17 18.09 3.78
CA TYR A 81 9.92 17.02 4.75
C TYR A 81 10.06 17.46 6.21
N THR A 82 10.92 18.42 6.51
CA THR A 82 11.09 18.99 7.86
C THR A 82 9.86 19.72 8.38
N LYS A 83 9.04 20.29 7.49
CA LYS A 83 7.79 20.97 7.85
C LYS A 83 6.58 20.03 7.81
N ILE A 84 6.56 19.09 6.88
CA ILE A 84 5.43 18.18 6.69
C ILE A 84 5.27 17.19 7.87
N GLN A 85 6.28 17.00 8.69
CA GLN A 85 6.21 16.13 9.89
C GLN A 85 5.05 16.47 10.84
N TYR A 86 4.72 17.76 10.97
CA TYR A 86 3.57 18.19 11.79
C TYR A 86 2.25 17.71 11.23
N PHE A 87 2.12 17.70 9.90
CA PHE A 87 0.96 17.14 9.21
C PHE A 87 0.86 15.63 9.43
N PHE A 88 1.99 14.91 9.48
CA PHE A 88 2.00 13.48 9.80
C PHE A 88 1.54 13.20 11.23
N GLY A 89 1.93 14.03 12.20
CA GLY A 89 1.42 13.95 13.57
C GLY A 89 -0.09 14.16 13.62
N PHE A 90 -0.58 15.18 12.94
CA PHE A 90 -2.01 15.50 12.87
C PHE A 90 -2.83 14.36 12.25
N LYS A 91 -2.41 13.79 11.11
CA LYS A 91 -3.09 12.65 10.49
C LYS A 91 -3.15 11.43 11.41
N SER A 92 -2.09 11.20 12.21
CA SER A 92 -2.01 10.05 13.12
C SER A 92 -3.01 10.11 14.26
N ILE A 93 -3.47 11.31 14.60
CA ILE A 93 -4.57 11.53 15.56
C ILE A 93 -5.94 11.34 14.87
N ILE A 94 -6.10 11.88 13.65
CA ILE A 94 -7.36 11.82 12.92
C ILE A 94 -7.70 10.39 12.49
N ALA A 95 -6.71 9.61 12.05
CA ALA A 95 -6.94 8.27 11.52
C ALA A 95 -7.74 7.35 12.48
N PRO A 96 -7.33 7.12 13.74
CA PRO A 96 -8.08 6.27 14.66
C PRO A 96 -9.48 6.83 14.95
N ILE A 97 -9.63 8.15 15.05
CA ILE A 97 -10.94 8.78 15.30
C ILE A 97 -11.91 8.45 14.17
N ILE A 98 -11.50 8.60 12.91
CA ILE A 98 -12.36 8.31 11.76
C ILE A 98 -12.66 6.82 11.64
N PHE A 99 -11.67 5.94 11.79
CA PHE A 99 -11.93 4.49 11.71
C PHE A 99 -12.83 3.99 12.83
N LEU A 100 -12.69 4.50 14.05
CA LEU A 100 -13.59 4.19 15.15
C LEU A 100 -14.99 4.76 14.92
N ALA A 101 -15.12 5.96 14.35
CA ALA A 101 -16.41 6.54 14.00
C ALA A 101 -17.10 5.71 12.89
N VAL A 102 -16.37 5.25 11.87
CA VAL A 102 -16.91 4.37 10.83
C VAL A 102 -17.40 3.05 11.44
N PHE A 103 -16.58 2.41 12.27
CA PHE A 103 -16.97 1.18 12.96
C PHE A 103 -18.20 1.39 13.87
N GLY A 104 -18.16 2.39 14.74
CA GLY A 104 -19.23 2.67 15.70
C GLY A 104 -20.57 2.99 15.03
N SER A 105 -20.56 3.82 13.98
CA SER A 105 -21.76 4.15 13.22
C SER A 105 -22.34 2.93 12.48
N THR A 106 -21.47 2.10 11.90
CA THR A 106 -21.89 0.89 11.19
C THR A 106 -22.43 -0.15 12.16
N LEU A 107 -21.80 -0.33 13.31
CA LEU A 107 -22.26 -1.23 14.36
C LEU A 107 -23.61 -0.77 14.94
N HIS A 108 -23.79 0.53 15.16
CA HIS A 108 -25.08 1.09 15.59
C HIS A 108 -26.19 0.80 14.57
N LYS A 109 -25.92 1.02 13.27
CA LYS A 109 -26.88 0.70 12.19
C LYS A 109 -27.18 -0.79 12.09
N ALA A 110 -26.22 -1.66 12.44
CA ALA A 110 -26.39 -3.11 12.53
C ALA A 110 -27.20 -3.57 13.77
N GLY A 111 -27.70 -2.65 14.60
CA GLY A 111 -28.43 -2.98 15.84
C GLY A 111 -27.53 -3.44 16.98
N GLY A 112 -26.26 -3.05 16.98
CA GLY A 112 -25.28 -3.37 18.02
C GLY A 112 -24.72 -4.81 17.95
N THR A 113 -25.02 -5.57 16.89
CA THR A 113 -24.59 -6.97 16.76
C THR A 113 -23.96 -7.24 15.40
N ILE A 114 -22.96 -8.13 15.40
CA ILE A 114 -22.32 -8.66 14.19
C ILE A 114 -22.53 -10.16 14.04
N SER A 115 -23.25 -10.79 14.98
CA SER A 115 -23.44 -12.24 15.03
C SER A 115 -24.22 -12.83 13.85
N LYS A 116 -24.96 -12.00 13.13
CA LYS A 116 -25.72 -12.38 11.92
C LYS A 116 -24.88 -12.32 10.64
N SER A 117 -23.68 -11.80 10.70
CA SER A 117 -22.83 -11.69 9.53
C SER A 117 -22.22 -13.03 9.14
N THR A 118 -22.33 -13.41 7.85
CA THR A 118 -21.70 -14.60 7.29
C THR A 118 -20.18 -14.53 7.37
N VAL A 119 -19.60 -13.31 7.40
CA VAL A 119 -18.16 -13.09 7.63
C VAL A 119 -17.71 -13.69 8.96
N ILE A 120 -18.59 -13.72 9.98
CA ILE A 120 -18.29 -14.27 11.31
C ILE A 120 -18.84 -15.70 11.46
N THR A 121 -20.07 -15.97 10.97
CA THR A 121 -20.82 -17.19 11.27
C THR A 121 -20.55 -18.33 10.26
N GLU A 122 -20.37 -17.97 9.00
CA GLU A 122 -20.02 -18.94 7.95
C GLU A 122 -18.52 -18.97 7.77
N GLY A 123 -17.77 -19.20 8.84
CA GLY A 123 -16.36 -19.54 8.72
C GLY A 123 -16.24 -20.72 7.75
N VAL A 124 -15.60 -20.49 6.59
CA VAL A 124 -15.34 -21.56 5.65
C VAL A 124 -14.61 -22.65 6.41
N THR A 125 -15.28 -23.78 6.59
CA THR A 125 -14.70 -24.98 7.25
C THR A 125 -13.71 -25.63 6.29
N VAL A 126 -12.61 -24.92 6.06
CA VAL A 126 -11.51 -25.38 5.23
C VAL A 126 -10.57 -26.13 6.13
N HIS A 127 -10.28 -27.39 5.81
CA HIS A 127 -9.43 -28.27 6.61
C HIS A 127 -8.19 -28.73 5.84
N GLY A 128 -7.19 -29.21 6.57
CA GLY A 128 -6.00 -29.84 6.00
C GLY A 128 -5.14 -28.88 5.16
N SER A 129 -4.67 -29.34 4.02
CA SER A 129 -3.76 -28.59 3.15
C SER A 129 -4.39 -27.30 2.59
N VAL A 130 -5.71 -27.29 2.33
CA VAL A 130 -6.40 -26.11 1.81
C VAL A 130 -6.42 -24.99 2.84
N LEU A 131 -6.60 -25.29 4.13
CA LEU A 131 -6.50 -24.32 5.22
C LEU A 131 -5.08 -23.74 5.30
N ALA A 132 -4.06 -24.60 5.24
CA ALA A 132 -2.66 -24.17 5.30
C ALA A 132 -2.33 -23.22 4.14
N TRP A 133 -2.70 -23.56 2.91
CA TRP A 133 -2.47 -22.72 1.75
C TRP A 133 -3.24 -21.41 1.81
N SER A 134 -4.50 -21.42 2.24
CA SER A 134 -5.29 -20.22 2.45
C SER A 134 -4.65 -19.30 3.50
N PHE A 135 -4.15 -19.88 4.60
CA PHE A 135 -3.45 -19.13 5.64
C PHE A 135 -2.20 -18.44 5.08
N PHE A 136 -1.32 -19.18 4.38
CA PHE A 136 -0.09 -18.60 3.82
C PHE A 136 -0.36 -17.59 2.72
N SER A 137 -1.38 -17.80 1.89
CA SER A 137 -1.79 -16.84 0.86
C SER A 137 -2.27 -15.52 1.47
N ASN A 138 -3.13 -15.59 2.50
CA ASN A 138 -3.60 -14.40 3.19
C ASN A 138 -2.48 -13.72 3.99
N LEU A 139 -1.60 -14.49 4.65
CA LEU A 139 -0.41 -13.96 5.31
C LEU A 139 0.49 -13.21 4.33
N ASN A 140 0.73 -13.77 3.14
CA ASN A 140 1.50 -13.11 2.09
C ASN A 140 0.86 -11.79 1.64
N SER A 141 -0.47 -11.75 1.50
CA SER A 141 -1.21 -10.54 1.15
C SER A 141 -1.09 -9.45 2.23
N VAL A 142 -1.16 -9.83 3.51
CA VAL A 142 -0.96 -8.91 4.64
C VAL A 142 0.47 -8.38 4.68
N LEU A 143 1.46 -9.27 4.52
CA LEU A 143 2.88 -8.89 4.46
C LEU A 143 3.15 -7.98 3.25
N GLY A 144 2.45 -8.21 2.13
CA GLY A 144 2.54 -7.40 0.92
C GLY A 144 2.29 -5.92 1.17
N ASN A 145 1.31 -5.60 1.99
CA ASN A 145 1.00 -4.22 2.34
C ASN A 145 2.20 -3.47 2.98
N TYR A 146 3.02 -4.18 3.76
CA TYR A 146 4.16 -3.60 4.48
C TYR A 146 5.52 -3.88 3.85
N ALA A 147 5.63 -4.87 2.97
CA ALA A 147 6.89 -5.35 2.42
C ALA A 147 7.69 -4.24 1.69
N THR A 148 7.00 -3.37 0.96
CA THR A 148 7.62 -2.21 0.29
C THR A 148 8.25 -1.27 1.32
N LEU A 149 7.52 -0.95 2.40
CA LEU A 149 8.00 -0.08 3.47
C LEU A 149 9.16 -0.74 4.24
N GLY A 150 9.12 -2.06 4.42
CA GLY A 150 10.22 -2.82 5.04
C GLY A 150 11.54 -2.67 4.29
N LEU A 151 11.51 -2.71 2.95
CA LEU A 151 12.69 -2.46 2.12
C LEU A 151 13.11 -0.97 2.11
N ASN A 152 12.17 -0.05 2.29
CA ASN A 152 12.40 1.39 2.25
C ASN A 152 12.59 2.00 3.63
N ILE A 153 12.61 1.20 4.70
CA ILE A 153 12.66 1.69 6.08
C ILE A 153 13.87 2.60 6.33
N ALA A 154 14.99 2.35 5.65
CA ALA A 154 16.19 3.17 5.73
C ALA A 154 15.97 4.62 5.26
N ASP A 155 15.01 4.86 4.36
CA ASP A 155 14.67 6.20 3.89
C ASP A 155 14.04 7.07 5.00
N PHE A 156 13.46 6.44 6.01
CA PHE A 156 12.85 7.09 7.17
C PHE A 156 13.75 7.02 8.39
N SER A 157 14.35 5.87 8.63
CA SER A 157 15.16 5.61 9.81
C SER A 157 16.42 6.47 9.92
N ARG A 158 16.94 6.92 8.78
CA ARG A 158 18.07 7.88 8.75
C ARG A 158 17.77 9.23 9.41
N TYR A 159 16.50 9.56 9.63
CA TYR A 159 16.08 10.78 10.32
C TYR A 159 15.87 10.57 11.83
N ALA A 160 16.02 9.35 12.33
CA ALA A 160 15.93 9.06 13.75
C ALA A 160 17.08 9.76 14.51
N ARG A 161 16.79 10.22 15.72
CA ARG A 161 17.80 10.89 16.56
C ARG A 161 18.82 9.91 17.12
N LYS A 162 18.38 8.70 17.45
CA LYS A 162 19.21 7.61 17.98
C LYS A 162 18.90 6.32 17.24
N PRO A 163 19.88 5.42 17.03
CA PRO A 163 19.64 4.12 16.41
C PRO A 163 18.60 3.28 17.15
N SER A 164 18.51 3.40 18.49
CA SER A 164 17.56 2.68 19.34
C SER A 164 16.10 3.09 19.14
N ASP A 165 15.84 4.29 18.58
CA ASP A 165 14.48 4.80 18.35
C ASP A 165 13.67 3.88 17.42
N GLN A 166 14.36 3.03 16.67
CA GLN A 166 13.76 2.08 15.73
C GLN A 166 13.26 0.81 16.41
N ASN A 167 13.78 0.44 17.56
CA ASN A 167 13.47 -0.83 18.21
C ASN A 167 11.99 -0.93 18.59
N ILE A 168 11.34 0.19 18.87
CA ILE A 168 9.92 0.25 19.20
C ILE A 168 9.04 -0.26 18.05
N GLN A 169 9.50 -0.18 16.79
CA GLN A 169 8.74 -0.64 15.63
C GLN A 169 8.44 -2.14 15.71
N ALA A 170 9.34 -2.94 16.28
CA ALA A 170 9.14 -4.39 16.41
C ALA A 170 7.89 -4.75 17.25
N ILE A 171 7.48 -3.86 18.15
CA ILE A 171 6.30 -4.03 19.01
C ILE A 171 5.10 -3.29 18.40
N VAL A 172 5.29 -2.03 18.04
CA VAL A 172 4.19 -1.14 17.63
C VAL A 172 3.56 -1.59 16.31
N ILE A 173 4.38 -2.03 15.34
CA ILE A 173 3.86 -2.42 14.02
C ILE A 173 2.93 -3.64 14.09
N PRO A 174 3.34 -4.79 14.67
CA PRO A 174 2.44 -5.94 14.81
C PRO A 174 1.17 -5.61 15.59
N PHE A 175 1.30 -4.83 16.66
CA PHE A 175 0.16 -4.44 17.49
C PHE A 175 -0.86 -3.58 16.73
N ILE A 176 -0.40 -2.53 16.03
CA ILE A 176 -1.29 -1.67 15.24
C ILE A 176 -1.91 -2.44 14.09
N PHE A 177 -1.14 -3.27 13.35
CA PHE A 177 -1.70 -4.06 12.27
C PHE A 177 -2.77 -5.05 12.74
N THR A 178 -2.58 -5.66 13.91
CA THR A 178 -3.58 -6.56 14.50
C THR A 178 -4.86 -5.79 14.85
N ILE A 179 -4.75 -4.65 15.53
CA ILE A 179 -5.91 -3.85 15.91
C ILE A 179 -6.67 -3.34 14.68
N VAL A 180 -5.95 -2.77 13.71
CA VAL A 180 -6.56 -2.23 12.49
C VAL A 180 -7.17 -3.34 11.65
N GLY A 181 -6.52 -4.51 11.56
CA GLY A 181 -7.05 -5.68 10.87
C GLY A 181 -8.35 -6.19 11.50
N LEU A 182 -8.38 -6.35 12.82
CA LEU A 182 -9.59 -6.74 13.56
C LEU A 182 -10.71 -5.70 13.41
N LEU A 183 -10.37 -4.42 13.51
CA LEU A 183 -11.33 -3.34 13.30
C LEU A 183 -11.93 -3.38 11.90
N GLY A 184 -11.10 -3.66 10.88
CA GLY A 184 -11.56 -3.84 9.50
C GLY A 184 -12.52 -5.03 9.33
N ILE A 185 -12.19 -6.19 9.91
CA ILE A 185 -13.04 -7.39 9.87
C ILE A 185 -14.38 -7.12 10.55
N PHE A 186 -14.37 -6.55 11.76
CA PHE A 186 -15.60 -6.23 12.48
C PHE A 186 -16.43 -5.15 11.77
N THR A 187 -15.79 -4.17 11.16
CA THR A 187 -16.48 -3.16 10.34
C THR A 187 -17.15 -3.79 9.13
N ALA A 188 -16.48 -4.68 8.42
CA ALA A 188 -17.05 -5.39 7.26
C ALA A 188 -18.22 -6.31 7.66
N ALA A 189 -18.11 -7.00 8.81
CA ALA A 189 -19.19 -7.81 9.36
C ALA A 189 -20.40 -6.97 9.78
N ALA A 190 -20.17 -5.84 10.44
CA ALA A 190 -21.22 -4.89 10.77
C ALA A 190 -21.89 -4.29 9.53
N ALA A 191 -21.08 -3.96 8.50
CA ALA A 191 -21.58 -3.45 7.24
C ALA A 191 -22.46 -4.48 6.51
N GLN A 192 -22.08 -5.74 6.50
CA GLN A 192 -22.91 -6.81 5.94
C GLN A 192 -24.25 -6.93 6.68
N THR A 193 -24.24 -6.84 7.99
CA THR A 193 -25.48 -6.89 8.80
C THR A 193 -26.36 -5.66 8.56
N ALA A 194 -25.75 -4.48 8.40
CA ALA A 194 -26.45 -3.21 8.25
C ALA A 194 -26.97 -2.95 6.82
N TYR A 195 -26.24 -3.40 5.80
CA TYR A 195 -26.47 -3.07 4.38
C TYR A 195 -26.78 -4.30 3.51
N GLY A 196 -26.70 -5.53 4.05
CA GLY A 196 -27.01 -6.77 3.33
C GLY A 196 -25.87 -7.33 2.46
N HIS A 197 -24.75 -6.64 2.33
CA HIS A 197 -23.57 -7.11 1.58
C HIS A 197 -22.27 -6.68 2.27
N VAL A 198 -21.19 -7.42 1.98
CA VAL A 198 -19.87 -7.11 2.56
C VAL A 198 -19.29 -5.87 1.91
N ILE A 199 -19.03 -4.86 2.72
CA ILE A 199 -18.35 -3.63 2.29
C ILE A 199 -16.96 -3.61 2.95
N TRP A 200 -15.92 -3.72 2.13
CA TRP A 200 -14.53 -3.72 2.60
C TRP A 200 -13.90 -2.33 2.57
N ASN A 201 -14.47 -1.40 1.78
CA ASN A 201 -13.94 -0.04 1.63
C ASN A 201 -14.64 0.91 2.62
N PRO A 202 -13.93 1.49 3.61
CA PRO A 202 -14.53 2.40 4.58
C PRO A 202 -15.09 3.70 3.96
N ILE A 203 -14.58 4.10 2.80
CA ILE A 203 -15.06 5.29 2.08
C ILE A 203 -16.48 5.05 1.57
N GLU A 204 -16.77 3.85 1.09
CA GLU A 204 -18.10 3.44 0.64
C GLU A 204 -19.09 3.48 1.82
N ILE A 205 -18.68 3.02 3.00
CA ILE A 205 -19.51 3.09 4.22
C ILE A 205 -19.87 4.53 4.57
N ILE A 206 -18.92 5.47 4.47
CA ILE A 206 -19.19 6.90 4.67
C ILE A 206 -20.19 7.42 3.63
N GLY A 207 -20.13 6.93 2.40
CA GLY A 207 -21.12 7.23 1.38
C GLY A 207 -22.55 6.85 1.77
N TYR A 208 -22.73 5.72 2.44
CA TYR A 208 -24.02 5.25 2.95
C TYR A 208 -24.61 6.14 4.05
N TRP A 209 -23.82 6.96 4.75
CA TRP A 209 -24.36 7.91 5.73
C TRP A 209 -25.29 8.96 5.11
N MET A 210 -25.17 9.21 3.80
CA MET A 210 -25.98 10.16 3.05
C MET A 210 -27.33 9.58 2.59
N GLU A 211 -27.54 8.25 2.66
CA GLU A 211 -28.74 7.61 2.13
C GLU A 211 -30.04 8.04 2.83
N SER A 212 -29.95 8.44 4.10
CA SER A 212 -31.09 8.97 4.83
C SER A 212 -31.62 10.30 4.27
N GLY A 213 -30.90 10.95 3.34
CA GLY A 213 -31.21 12.27 2.80
C GLY A 213 -31.13 13.40 3.83
N SER A 214 -30.79 13.10 5.08
CA SER A 214 -30.74 14.06 6.17
C SER A 214 -29.55 15.01 6.06
N HIS A 215 -29.73 16.27 6.49
CA HIS A 215 -28.61 17.21 6.56
C HIS A 215 -27.51 16.74 7.51
N ALA A 216 -27.86 16.08 8.62
CA ALA A 216 -26.92 15.50 9.55
C ALA A 216 -26.08 14.38 8.93
N GLY A 217 -26.70 13.47 8.17
CA GLY A 217 -26.01 12.40 7.45
C GLY A 217 -25.02 12.93 6.40
N ARG A 218 -25.44 13.97 5.65
CA ARG A 218 -24.55 14.66 4.69
C ARG A 218 -23.38 15.35 5.39
N ALA A 219 -23.62 16.04 6.50
CA ALA A 219 -22.55 16.66 7.28
C ALA A 219 -21.58 15.61 7.81
N ALA A 220 -22.08 14.52 8.41
CA ALA A 220 -21.25 13.41 8.88
C ALA A 220 -20.38 12.82 7.76
N ALA A 221 -20.97 12.57 6.58
CA ALA A 221 -20.24 12.07 5.42
C ALA A 221 -19.16 13.06 4.93
N ALA A 222 -19.44 14.35 4.92
CA ALA A 222 -18.46 15.37 4.55
C ALA A 222 -17.27 15.38 5.53
N PHE A 223 -17.52 15.39 6.84
CA PHE A 223 -16.44 15.35 7.83
C PHE A 223 -15.67 14.03 7.79
N GLY A 224 -16.35 12.89 7.62
CA GLY A 224 -15.72 11.59 7.44
C GLY A 224 -14.82 11.53 6.21
N ALA A 225 -15.31 12.04 5.09
CA ALA A 225 -14.56 12.10 3.84
C ALA A 225 -13.33 13.05 3.95
N ILE A 226 -13.47 14.21 4.57
CA ILE A 226 -12.34 15.13 4.85
C ILE A 226 -11.29 14.43 5.73
N GLY A 227 -11.73 13.74 6.79
CA GLY A 227 -10.82 13.01 7.68
C GLY A 227 -10.03 11.94 6.93
N LEU A 228 -10.68 11.09 6.12
CA LEU A 228 -9.99 10.09 5.29
C LEU A 228 -9.13 10.72 4.21
N LEU A 229 -9.53 11.85 3.62
CA LEU A 229 -8.74 12.59 2.65
C LEU A 229 -7.43 13.09 3.26
N ILE A 230 -7.46 13.64 4.49
CA ILE A 230 -6.26 14.05 5.24
C ILE A 230 -5.36 12.84 5.51
N VAL A 231 -5.93 11.71 5.95
CA VAL A 231 -5.19 10.48 6.23
C VAL A 231 -4.52 9.95 4.96
N THR A 232 -5.29 9.84 3.87
CA THR A 232 -4.79 9.36 2.58
C THR A 232 -3.69 10.26 2.02
N LEU A 233 -3.87 11.57 2.08
CA LEU A 233 -2.86 12.55 1.66
C LEU A 233 -1.57 12.39 2.47
N GLY A 234 -1.68 12.29 3.78
CA GLY A 234 -0.52 12.13 4.65
C GLY A 234 0.22 10.81 4.45
N ILE A 235 -0.50 9.69 4.21
CA ILE A 235 0.10 8.41 3.88
C ILE A 235 0.80 8.49 2.52
N ASN A 236 0.13 9.05 1.52
CA ASN A 236 0.66 9.13 0.17
C ASN A 236 1.98 9.92 0.10
N ILE A 237 2.07 11.00 0.85
CA ILE A 237 3.31 11.79 0.93
C ILE A 237 4.37 11.03 1.71
N SER A 238 4.05 10.54 2.93
CA SER A 238 5.06 9.94 3.81
C SER A 238 5.58 8.60 3.29
N ALA A 239 4.71 7.69 2.88
CA ALA A 239 5.11 6.33 2.54
C ALA A 239 5.54 6.18 1.08
N ASN A 240 4.86 6.85 0.16
CA ASN A 240 5.03 6.59 -1.27
C ASN A 240 5.89 7.64 -1.97
N SER A 241 5.53 8.94 -1.88
CA SER A 241 6.19 9.95 -2.70
C SER A 241 7.63 10.22 -2.29
N ILE A 242 7.93 10.24 -0.99
CA ILE A 242 9.30 10.46 -0.48
C ILE A 242 10.19 9.29 -0.86
N SER A 243 9.71 8.05 -0.72
CA SER A 243 10.44 6.84 -1.11
C SER A 243 10.74 6.82 -2.61
N ALA A 244 9.74 7.04 -3.45
CA ALA A 244 9.91 7.11 -4.90
C ALA A 244 10.90 8.21 -5.31
N ALA A 245 10.81 9.39 -4.68
CA ALA A 245 11.70 10.51 -4.97
C ALA A 245 13.15 10.21 -4.58
N ASN A 246 13.41 9.57 -3.43
CA ASN A 246 14.74 9.18 -3.02
C ASN A 246 15.38 8.22 -4.04
N ASP A 247 14.62 7.23 -4.51
CA ASP A 247 15.09 6.27 -5.50
C ASP A 247 15.33 6.95 -6.87
N LEU A 248 14.43 7.84 -7.31
CA LEU A 248 14.62 8.62 -8.55
C LEU A 248 15.84 9.54 -8.49
N VAL A 249 16.11 10.16 -7.34
CA VAL A 249 17.33 10.96 -7.13
C VAL A 249 18.58 10.07 -7.22
N ALA A 250 18.54 8.84 -6.71
CA ALA A 250 19.65 7.92 -6.81
C ALA A 250 19.99 7.54 -8.27
N PHE A 251 19.00 7.50 -9.16
CA PHE A 251 19.22 7.25 -10.61
C PHE A 251 19.77 8.44 -11.36
N CYS A 252 19.26 9.63 -11.10
CA CYS A 252 19.55 10.82 -11.87
C CYS A 252 19.83 12.03 -10.98
N PRO A 253 20.88 12.02 -10.11
CA PRO A 253 21.10 13.08 -9.11
C PRO A 253 21.39 14.44 -9.73
N LYS A 254 21.88 14.48 -10.99
CA LYS A 254 22.17 15.73 -11.71
C LYS A 254 20.90 16.51 -12.07
N TYR A 255 19.79 15.82 -12.35
CA TYR A 255 18.58 16.41 -12.91
C TYR A 255 17.40 16.41 -11.94
N ILE A 256 17.35 15.41 -11.04
CA ILE A 256 16.23 15.15 -10.15
C ILE A 256 16.66 15.46 -8.71
N ASN A 257 15.91 16.35 -8.07
CA ASN A 257 15.92 16.54 -6.62
C ASN A 257 14.63 15.95 -6.02
N ILE A 258 14.56 15.87 -4.69
CA ILE A 258 13.41 15.24 -4.00
C ILE A 258 12.07 15.82 -4.46
N ARG A 259 11.93 17.15 -4.58
CA ARG A 259 10.68 17.79 -5.03
C ARG A 259 10.30 17.40 -6.45
N ARG A 260 11.26 17.47 -7.37
CA ARG A 260 11.03 17.04 -8.77
C ARG A 260 10.71 15.56 -8.85
N GLY A 261 11.39 14.73 -8.05
CA GLY A 261 11.13 13.31 -7.95
C GLY A 261 9.72 13.00 -7.45
N GLN A 262 9.24 13.72 -6.42
CA GLN A 262 7.89 13.56 -5.90
C GLN A 262 6.82 13.93 -6.95
N LEU A 263 6.99 15.05 -7.66
CA LEU A 263 6.07 15.46 -8.71
C LEU A 263 6.08 14.50 -9.90
N LEU A 264 7.27 14.06 -10.33
CA LEU A 264 7.40 13.09 -11.41
C LEU A 264 6.73 11.75 -11.04
N ALA A 265 6.99 11.26 -9.83
CA ALA A 265 6.36 10.06 -9.30
C ALA A 265 4.83 10.19 -9.24
N ALA A 266 4.31 11.36 -8.85
CA ALA A 266 2.88 11.62 -8.81
C ALA A 266 2.23 11.56 -10.19
N VAL A 267 2.86 12.17 -11.21
CA VAL A 267 2.36 12.13 -12.58
C VAL A 267 2.38 10.70 -13.13
N ILE A 268 3.50 10.00 -12.99
CA ILE A 268 3.63 8.62 -13.50
C ILE A 268 2.66 7.69 -12.75
N GLY A 269 2.61 7.74 -11.43
CA GLY A 269 1.77 6.87 -10.61
C GLY A 269 0.28 7.08 -10.85
N ALA A 270 -0.16 8.34 -10.91
CA ALA A 270 -1.57 8.66 -11.10
C ALA A 270 -2.07 8.33 -12.52
N TRP A 271 -1.25 8.53 -13.55
CA TRP A 271 -1.72 8.48 -14.94
C TRP A 271 -1.17 7.31 -15.75
N ALA A 272 0.13 7.02 -15.67
CA ALA A 272 0.73 5.96 -16.48
C ALA A 272 0.45 4.55 -15.91
N CYS A 273 0.34 4.41 -14.59
CA CYS A 273 0.12 3.11 -13.95
C CYS A 273 -1.35 2.65 -13.93
N VAL A 274 -2.30 3.47 -14.40
CA VAL A 274 -3.75 3.15 -14.45
C VAL A 274 -4.26 2.56 -13.12
N PRO A 275 -4.02 3.21 -11.97
CA PRO A 275 -4.18 2.60 -10.64
C PRO A 275 -5.63 2.28 -10.27
N TRP A 276 -6.61 2.91 -10.89
CA TRP A 276 -8.04 2.62 -10.67
C TRP A 276 -8.44 1.19 -11.06
N LYS A 277 -7.71 0.55 -11.99
CA LYS A 277 -7.94 -0.86 -12.30
C LYS A 277 -7.50 -1.82 -11.20
N ILE A 278 -6.50 -1.45 -10.42
CA ILE A 278 -6.03 -2.22 -9.25
C ILE A 278 -7.10 -2.23 -8.17
N LEU A 279 -7.71 -1.07 -7.90
CA LEU A 279 -8.77 -0.91 -6.89
C LEU A 279 -10.19 -1.26 -7.38
N ALA A 280 -10.34 -1.72 -8.63
CA ALA A 280 -11.66 -2.05 -9.20
C ALA A 280 -12.38 -3.18 -8.46
N SER A 281 -11.67 -4.02 -7.71
CA SER A 281 -12.26 -5.03 -6.82
C SER A 281 -11.28 -5.44 -5.72
N ALA A 282 -11.80 -5.95 -4.60
CA ALA A 282 -10.98 -6.49 -3.52
C ALA A 282 -10.05 -7.61 -4.00
N GLN A 283 -10.53 -8.49 -4.89
CA GLN A 283 -9.73 -9.59 -5.44
C GLN A 283 -8.54 -9.09 -6.26
N LYS A 284 -8.74 -8.07 -7.13
CA LYS A 284 -7.64 -7.48 -7.92
C LYS A 284 -6.61 -6.82 -7.02
N PHE A 285 -7.07 -6.14 -5.97
CA PHE A 285 -6.18 -5.51 -5.00
C PHE A 285 -5.37 -6.55 -4.22
N LEU A 286 -5.99 -7.63 -3.75
CA LEU A 286 -5.29 -8.72 -3.06
C LEU A 286 -4.32 -9.46 -3.98
N ALA A 287 -4.68 -9.69 -5.25
CA ALA A 287 -3.78 -10.28 -6.24
C ALA A 287 -2.56 -9.38 -6.51
N PHE A 288 -2.75 -8.07 -6.56
CA PHE A 288 -1.66 -7.11 -6.65
C PHE A 288 -0.74 -7.18 -5.43
N LEU A 289 -1.30 -7.17 -4.20
CA LEU A 289 -0.55 -7.27 -2.95
C LEU A 289 0.26 -8.57 -2.87
N GLY A 290 -0.36 -9.71 -3.16
CA GLY A 290 0.30 -11.01 -3.16
C GLY A 290 1.37 -11.13 -4.25
N GLY A 291 1.12 -10.55 -5.42
CA GLY A 291 1.95 -10.72 -6.60
C GLY A 291 3.36 -10.14 -6.45
N TYR A 292 3.51 -8.91 -6.02
CA TYR A 292 4.84 -8.29 -5.96
C TYR A 292 5.69 -8.77 -4.78
N THR A 293 5.08 -9.35 -3.75
CA THR A 293 5.82 -9.87 -2.58
C THR A 293 6.78 -10.99 -2.93
N ILE A 294 6.51 -11.75 -4.00
CA ILE A 294 7.41 -12.80 -4.47
C ILE A 294 8.82 -12.26 -4.84
N PHE A 295 8.92 -11.00 -5.23
CA PHE A 295 10.19 -10.34 -5.52
C PHE A 295 10.78 -9.65 -4.28
N LEU A 296 9.94 -9.02 -3.47
CA LEU A 296 10.40 -8.29 -2.28
C LEU A 296 10.87 -9.22 -1.15
N GLY A 297 10.26 -10.41 -1.01
CA GLY A 297 10.65 -11.40 0.00
C GLY A 297 12.12 -11.80 -0.12
N PRO A 298 12.57 -12.32 -1.26
CA PRO A 298 13.98 -12.64 -1.49
C PRO A 298 14.93 -11.46 -1.32
N MET A 299 14.54 -10.25 -1.76
CA MET A 299 15.35 -9.04 -1.56
C MET A 299 15.57 -8.76 -0.07
N THR A 300 14.51 -8.81 0.72
CA THR A 300 14.57 -8.60 2.17
C THR A 300 15.42 -9.68 2.84
N ALA A 301 15.22 -10.94 2.48
CA ALA A 301 15.98 -12.06 3.03
C ALA A 301 17.48 -11.93 2.74
N ILE A 302 17.87 -11.52 1.53
CA ILE A 302 19.27 -11.29 1.18
C ILE A 302 19.87 -10.15 2.01
N LEU A 303 19.14 -9.03 2.21
CA LEU A 303 19.59 -7.92 3.05
C LEU A 303 19.80 -8.36 4.50
N MET A 304 18.82 -9.07 5.08
CA MET A 304 18.89 -9.57 6.46
C MET A 304 20.03 -10.57 6.65
N THR A 305 20.18 -11.51 5.73
CA THR A 305 21.24 -12.53 5.77
C THR A 305 22.62 -11.88 5.68
N ASP A 306 22.81 -10.93 4.77
CA ASP A 306 24.08 -10.21 4.66
C ASP A 306 24.40 -9.45 5.94
N TYR A 307 23.44 -8.72 6.50
CA TYR A 307 23.67 -7.90 7.69
C TYR A 307 23.86 -8.74 8.96
N TYR A 308 22.93 -9.64 9.28
CA TYR A 308 22.94 -10.36 10.56
C TYR A 308 23.85 -11.58 10.55
N ILE A 309 23.85 -12.37 9.47
CA ILE A 309 24.57 -13.65 9.42
C ILE A 309 26.00 -13.45 8.87
N SER A 310 26.13 -12.85 7.68
CA SER A 310 27.44 -12.74 7.04
C SER A 310 28.34 -11.70 7.72
N ARG A 311 27.80 -10.58 8.15
CA ARG A 311 28.57 -9.44 8.68
C ARG A 311 28.42 -9.23 10.18
N ARG A 312 27.45 -9.91 10.81
CA ARG A 312 27.18 -9.80 12.25
C ARG A 312 27.04 -8.35 12.73
N GLY A 313 26.33 -7.52 11.93
CA GLY A 313 26.10 -6.11 12.19
C GLY A 313 27.28 -5.16 11.86
N ASN A 314 28.43 -5.68 11.46
CA ASN A 314 29.61 -4.87 11.13
C ASN A 314 29.59 -4.45 9.68
N VAL A 315 29.37 -3.17 9.43
CA VAL A 315 29.31 -2.58 8.08
C VAL A 315 30.27 -1.42 7.97
N SER A 316 31.25 -1.50 7.05
CA SER A 316 32.14 -0.39 6.72
C SER A 316 31.47 0.52 5.72
N VAL A 317 30.98 1.69 6.16
CA VAL A 317 30.35 2.66 5.27
C VAL A 317 31.31 3.23 4.23
N PRO A 318 32.57 3.58 4.56
CA PRO A 318 33.51 4.06 3.56
C PRO A 318 33.77 3.07 2.42
N ASP A 319 33.86 1.77 2.73
CA ASP A 319 34.12 0.73 1.74
C ASP A 319 32.91 0.47 0.84
N MET A 320 31.72 0.97 1.19
CA MET A 320 30.55 0.92 0.33
C MET A 320 30.71 1.75 -0.93
N TYR A 321 31.43 2.84 -0.84
CA TYR A 321 31.66 3.80 -1.94
C TYR A 321 33.04 3.62 -2.60
N ASN A 322 33.82 2.63 -2.13
CA ASN A 322 35.15 2.35 -2.65
C ASN A 322 35.15 1.03 -3.46
N PHE A 323 35.45 1.11 -4.74
CA PHE A 323 35.53 -0.06 -5.62
C PHE A 323 36.67 -1.03 -5.24
N HIS A 324 37.66 -0.58 -4.50
CA HIS A 324 38.81 -1.38 -4.03
C HIS A 324 38.70 -1.74 -2.53
N GLY A 325 37.56 -1.44 -1.90
CA GLY A 325 37.32 -1.74 -0.50
C GLY A 325 37.15 -3.23 -0.19
N MET A 326 36.83 -3.52 1.10
CA MET A 326 36.63 -4.90 1.57
C MET A 326 35.48 -5.65 0.89
N TYR A 327 34.56 -4.93 0.28
CA TYR A 327 33.44 -5.50 -0.46
C TYR A 327 33.88 -5.83 -1.88
N ARG A 328 34.28 -7.08 -2.11
CA ARG A 328 34.89 -7.57 -3.36
C ARG A 328 33.95 -7.64 -4.58
N TYR A 329 32.92 -6.82 -4.66
CA TYR A 329 32.04 -6.83 -5.84
C TYR A 329 32.68 -6.17 -7.07
N SER A 330 33.86 -5.61 -6.90
CA SER A 330 34.35 -4.55 -7.79
C SER A 330 35.28 -5.01 -8.86
N ALA A 331 35.97 -6.15 -8.69
CA ALA A 331 37.14 -6.41 -9.49
C ALA A 331 36.87 -6.70 -10.99
N ARG A 332 35.70 -7.26 -11.36
CA ARG A 332 35.40 -7.58 -12.75
C ARG A 332 33.97 -7.34 -13.22
N TYR A 333 32.99 -7.54 -12.35
CA TYR A 333 31.55 -7.47 -12.74
C TYR A 333 30.72 -6.55 -11.84
N ALA A 334 31.29 -5.97 -10.79
CA ALA A 334 30.64 -5.10 -9.81
C ALA A 334 29.25 -5.63 -9.31
N THR A 335 29.04 -6.95 -9.37
CA THR A 335 27.81 -7.65 -9.05
C THR A 335 28.09 -8.85 -8.17
N ASN A 336 27.31 -9.03 -7.10
CA ASN A 336 27.41 -10.21 -6.28
C ASN A 336 26.58 -11.36 -6.90
N TRP A 337 27.21 -12.24 -7.64
CA TRP A 337 26.53 -13.37 -8.30
C TRP A 337 25.79 -14.28 -7.31
N ARG A 338 26.26 -14.40 -6.05
CA ARG A 338 25.60 -15.20 -5.01
C ARG A 338 24.21 -14.64 -4.68
N SER A 339 24.09 -13.32 -4.62
CA SER A 339 22.79 -12.66 -4.40
C SER A 339 21.87 -12.80 -5.62
N VAL A 340 22.42 -12.84 -6.83
CA VAL A 340 21.63 -13.12 -8.04
C VAL A 340 21.06 -14.54 -7.98
N VAL A 341 21.89 -15.52 -7.66
CA VAL A 341 21.44 -16.92 -7.52
C VAL A 341 20.43 -17.07 -6.39
N ALA A 342 20.68 -16.45 -5.23
CA ALA A 342 19.74 -16.47 -4.11
C ALA A 342 18.39 -15.82 -4.47
N MET A 343 18.42 -14.73 -5.24
CA MET A 343 17.22 -14.08 -5.74
C MET A 343 16.42 -15.00 -6.67
N LEU A 344 17.10 -15.65 -7.63
CA LEU A 344 16.49 -16.60 -8.56
C LEU A 344 15.84 -17.77 -7.82
N ILE A 345 16.56 -18.37 -6.86
CA ILE A 345 16.01 -19.47 -6.03
C ILE A 345 14.79 -19.00 -5.23
N GLY A 346 14.79 -17.75 -4.75
CA GLY A 346 13.71 -17.22 -3.93
C GLY A 346 12.42 -16.95 -4.71
N PHE A 347 12.49 -16.45 -5.95
CA PHE A 347 11.28 -16.08 -6.69
C PHE A 347 10.84 -17.11 -7.74
N MET A 348 11.72 -17.99 -8.23
CA MET A 348 11.36 -18.99 -9.23
C MET A 348 10.26 -19.97 -8.80
N PRO A 349 10.26 -20.51 -7.58
CA PRO A 349 9.20 -21.44 -7.16
C PRO A 349 7.80 -20.82 -7.18
N PRO A 350 7.54 -19.59 -6.66
CA PRO A 350 6.22 -18.98 -6.70
C PRO A 350 5.88 -18.33 -8.05
N LEU A 351 6.84 -18.20 -8.98
CA LEU A 351 6.64 -17.52 -10.26
C LEU A 351 5.51 -18.12 -11.12
N PRO A 352 5.33 -19.45 -11.25
CA PRO A 352 4.22 -20.02 -12.01
C PRO A 352 2.85 -19.62 -11.46
N GLY A 353 2.69 -19.60 -10.13
CA GLY A 353 1.46 -19.16 -9.47
C GLY A 353 1.18 -17.67 -9.72
N PHE A 354 2.22 -16.84 -9.69
CA PHE A 354 2.12 -15.41 -10.02
C PHE A 354 1.69 -15.20 -11.49
N ILE A 355 2.33 -15.87 -12.43
CA ILE A 355 1.97 -15.77 -13.85
C ILE A 355 0.51 -16.17 -14.05
N ASN A 356 0.05 -17.25 -13.42
CA ASN A 356 -1.34 -17.69 -13.48
C ASN A 356 -2.30 -16.65 -12.90
N SER A 357 -1.96 -16.02 -11.77
CA SER A 357 -2.80 -14.99 -11.16
C SER A 357 -2.90 -13.72 -12.03
N VAL A 358 -1.83 -13.33 -12.68
CA VAL A 358 -1.79 -12.17 -13.59
C VAL A 358 -2.50 -12.45 -14.91
N SER A 359 -2.39 -13.66 -15.43
CA SER A 359 -3.04 -14.09 -16.67
C SER A 359 -4.53 -14.42 -16.51
N LEU A 360 -5.14 -14.08 -15.37
CA LEU A 360 -6.56 -14.36 -15.06
C LEU A 360 -6.93 -15.85 -15.20
N ASN A 361 -6.03 -16.74 -14.80
CA ASN A 361 -6.20 -18.19 -14.87
C ASN A 361 -6.33 -18.75 -16.31
N THR A 362 -5.86 -18.05 -17.32
CA THR A 362 -5.88 -18.52 -18.72
C THR A 362 -4.82 -19.59 -18.97
N ILE A 363 -3.79 -19.67 -18.12
CA ILE A 363 -2.72 -20.67 -18.23
C ILE A 363 -3.03 -21.83 -17.28
N SER A 364 -3.18 -23.05 -17.84
CA SER A 364 -3.36 -24.25 -17.04
C SER A 364 -2.05 -24.63 -16.36
N ILE A 365 -2.00 -24.53 -15.03
CA ILE A 365 -0.88 -24.98 -14.22
C ILE A 365 -1.29 -26.27 -13.51
N ALA A 366 -0.35 -27.21 -13.33
CA ALA A 366 -0.58 -28.43 -12.59
C ALA A 366 -1.18 -28.15 -11.20
N PRO A 367 -2.02 -29.06 -10.64
CA PRO A 367 -2.77 -28.80 -9.39
C PRO A 367 -1.97 -28.26 -8.22
N GLY A 368 -0.69 -28.63 -8.10
CA GLY A 368 0.21 -28.09 -7.07
C GLY A 368 0.68 -26.67 -7.31
N GLY A 369 0.67 -26.18 -8.55
CA GLY A 369 1.08 -24.83 -8.91
C GLY A 369 0.02 -23.75 -8.70
N LYS A 370 -1.24 -24.14 -8.44
CA LYS A 370 -2.33 -23.19 -8.16
C LYS A 370 -2.29 -22.60 -6.75
N HIS A 371 -1.48 -23.18 -5.88
CA HIS A 371 -1.39 -22.82 -4.46
C HIS A 371 -0.06 -22.16 -4.10
N LEU A 372 0.86 -22.04 -5.07
CA LEU A 372 2.11 -21.29 -4.92
C LEU A 372 1.91 -19.87 -5.45
#